data_85e3d4f7df2bac8c50ac3e9b917f1184
#
_entry.id   85e3d4f7df2bac8c50ac3e9b917f1184
#
_cell.length_a   1.000
_cell.length_b   1.000
_cell.length_c   1.000
_cell.angle_alpha   90.00
_cell.angle_beta   90.00
_cell.angle_gamma   90.00
#
_symmetry.space_group_name_H-M   'P 1'
#
loop_
_entity.id
_entity.type
_entity.pdbx_description
1 polymer ?
#
loop_
_entity_poly.entity_id
_entity_poly.type
_entity_poly.pdbx_seq_one_letter_code
_entity_poly.pdbx_strand_id
1 'polypeptide(L)'
;MSEASGQGAELLAPGFETISKSSWMGFIKNLATFTGDLSALSAPSFILSGTSLLEYMSYWFEFPELFVSIVDHESPKDRMLAVLKWYMAGLSREYASRNKSYGTEKKPLNPILGELYYGTWDSSKGKIELVAEQVSHHGPVSAAHVVCKEAGISVDTHNMYKSGFSGRTVYVNQIGQIRIHLEKFNETYYLTLPNISLEGLWYMTPYIELYGSTYIVSTSNYVTKIDYSGRGYFSGTKNSFKASIYEKNANPDYVVDGIWTGTSKVSDTKSKTTVPFLDYGTMDATPITPEPFSEVGEWETRHVWGSVSSALARNCYDIVSIEKSAIEQSQREMRKREKEEGVEWKRRYFEWQPDESSARNLLAHSVQEVIEPGFWVYVGDTQPECKPGDHPVRRT
;
A
#
# COMPACT_ATOMS: atom_id res chain seq x y z
N MET A 1 -2.57 -7.35 57.16
CA MET A 1 -2.09 -6.17 56.45
C MET A 1 -0.81 -6.55 55.73
N SER A 2 -0.91 -6.86 54.47
CA SER A 2 0.24 -6.94 53.56
C SER A 2 -0.26 -6.54 52.20
N GLU A 3 0.26 -5.41 51.76
CA GLU A 3 -0.04 -4.80 50.46
C GLU A 3 0.57 -5.70 49.37
N ALA A 4 -0.28 -6.18 48.48
CA ALA A 4 0.14 -6.77 47.22
C ALA A 4 0.22 -5.64 46.16
N SER A 5 1.43 -5.14 45.94
CA SER A 5 1.76 -4.30 44.82
C SER A 5 1.75 -5.14 43.54
N GLY A 6 0.63 -5.16 42.84
CA GLY A 6 0.53 -5.72 41.51
C GLY A 6 1.25 -4.77 40.51
N GLN A 7 2.49 -5.04 40.20
CA GLN A 7 3.14 -4.49 39.01
C GLN A 7 2.52 -5.21 37.79
N GLY A 8 1.68 -4.48 37.05
CA GLY A 8 1.24 -4.90 35.73
C GLY A 8 2.44 -5.02 34.80
N ALA A 9 2.86 -6.26 34.54
CA ALA A 9 3.82 -6.54 33.48
C ALA A 9 3.14 -6.18 32.15
N GLU A 10 3.53 -5.04 31.58
CA GLU A 10 3.17 -4.63 30.23
C GLU A 10 3.75 -5.68 29.28
N LEU A 11 2.90 -6.52 28.69
CA LEU A 11 3.26 -7.53 27.71
C LEU A 11 3.78 -6.80 26.45
N LEU A 12 5.11 -6.80 26.28
CA LEU A 12 5.76 -6.37 25.05
C LEU A 12 5.32 -7.31 23.90
N ALA A 13 5.06 -6.73 22.74
CA ALA A 13 4.69 -7.51 21.56
C ALA A 13 5.81 -8.52 21.20
N PRO A 14 5.46 -9.74 20.74
CA PRO A 14 6.43 -10.72 20.28
C PRO A 14 7.35 -10.11 19.21
N GLY A 15 8.66 -10.30 19.33
CA GLY A 15 9.68 -9.72 18.46
C GLY A 15 10.34 -8.42 18.97
N PHE A 16 9.82 -7.79 20.04
CA PHE A 16 10.49 -6.70 20.74
C PHE A 16 11.33 -7.15 21.94
N GLU A 17 11.23 -8.41 22.33
CA GLU A 17 11.95 -8.95 23.51
C GLU A 17 13.49 -8.84 23.43
N THR A 18 14.03 -8.64 22.21
CA THR A 18 15.46 -8.47 21.97
C THR A 18 15.92 -7.02 21.81
N ILE A 19 14.97 -6.07 21.75
CA ILE A 19 15.29 -4.66 21.52
C ILE A 19 15.46 -3.96 22.87
N SER A 20 16.66 -3.41 23.14
CA SER A 20 16.85 -2.63 24.36
C SER A 20 16.05 -1.34 24.33
N LYS A 21 15.49 -0.94 25.49
CA LYS A 21 14.82 0.36 25.63
C LYS A 21 15.73 1.51 25.19
N SER A 22 17.03 1.42 25.41
CA SER A 22 18.01 2.45 25.01
C SER A 22 18.12 2.58 23.51
N SER A 23 18.14 1.47 22.75
CA SER A 23 18.16 1.48 21.27
C SER A 23 16.89 2.09 20.70
N TRP A 24 15.73 1.71 21.26
CA TRP A 24 14.45 2.28 20.86
C TRP A 24 14.37 3.78 21.13
N MET A 25 14.72 4.22 22.34
CA MET A 25 14.72 5.64 22.70
C MET A 25 15.74 6.45 21.88
N GLY A 26 16.88 5.85 21.53
CA GLY A 26 17.84 6.43 20.59
C GLY A 26 17.22 6.66 19.21
N PHE A 27 16.46 5.70 18.70
CA PHE A 27 15.73 5.85 17.45
C PHE A 27 14.68 6.97 17.52
N ILE A 28 13.85 7.02 18.56
CA ILE A 28 12.86 8.12 18.75
C ILE A 28 13.54 9.48 18.83
N LYS A 29 14.68 9.58 19.50
CA LYS A 29 15.45 10.83 19.55
C LYS A 29 15.96 11.24 18.16
N ASN A 30 16.43 10.30 17.36
CA ASN A 30 16.86 10.57 15.99
C ASN A 30 15.68 11.07 15.13
N LEU A 31 14.49 10.44 15.25
CA LEU A 31 13.27 10.94 14.60
C LEU A 31 12.94 12.39 15.00
N ALA A 32 13.03 12.69 16.30
CA ALA A 32 12.69 14.01 16.84
C ALA A 32 13.65 15.14 16.42
N THR A 33 14.89 14.79 16.09
CA THR A 33 15.92 15.75 15.68
C THR A 33 16.11 15.84 14.16
N PHE A 34 15.50 14.91 13.40
CA PHE A 34 15.62 14.89 11.95
C PHE A 34 14.70 15.94 11.31
N THR A 35 15.23 16.71 10.37
CA THR A 35 14.49 17.70 9.59
C THR A 35 14.40 17.24 8.13
N GLY A 36 13.19 17.23 7.58
CA GLY A 36 12.94 16.82 6.21
C GLY A 36 12.09 15.54 6.12
N ASP A 37 12.07 14.91 4.94
CA ASP A 37 11.34 13.67 4.71
C ASP A 37 12.06 12.49 5.37
N LEU A 38 11.34 11.75 6.22
CA LEU A 38 11.89 10.58 6.92
C LEU A 38 12.31 9.44 6.00
N SER A 39 11.96 9.48 4.70
CA SER A 39 12.45 8.52 3.73
C SER A 39 13.98 8.56 3.58
N ALA A 40 14.59 9.73 3.84
CA ALA A 40 16.03 9.92 3.84
C ALA A 40 16.73 9.45 5.14
N LEU A 41 15.95 9.18 6.21
CA LEU A 41 16.50 8.67 7.47
C LEU A 41 16.73 7.17 7.39
N SER A 42 17.95 6.72 7.64
CA SER A 42 18.26 5.31 7.71
C SER A 42 17.57 4.67 8.92
N ALA A 43 16.70 3.71 8.64
CA ALA A 43 15.93 2.99 9.68
C ALA A 43 16.81 1.91 10.33
N PRO A 44 16.79 1.78 11.66
CA PRO A 44 17.47 0.68 12.34
C PRO A 44 16.94 -0.68 11.87
N SER A 45 17.81 -1.70 11.77
CA SER A 45 17.44 -3.03 11.25
C SER A 45 16.29 -3.68 12.02
N PHE A 46 16.19 -3.44 13.32
CA PHE A 46 15.16 -4.06 14.16
C PHE A 46 13.73 -3.58 13.89
N ILE A 47 13.52 -2.44 13.19
CA ILE A 47 12.18 -1.98 12.81
C ILE A 47 11.80 -2.39 11.39
N LEU A 48 12.69 -3.02 10.63
CA LEU A 48 12.43 -3.41 9.25
C LEU A 48 11.61 -4.70 9.16
N SER A 49 10.73 -4.77 8.17
CA SER A 49 10.20 -6.03 7.64
C SER A 49 11.10 -6.56 6.53
N GLY A 50 11.05 -7.86 6.25
CA GLY A 50 11.79 -8.46 5.14
C GLY A 50 11.13 -8.29 3.77
N THR A 51 10.08 -7.47 3.67
CA THR A 51 9.24 -7.29 2.49
C THR A 51 9.43 -5.90 1.92
N SER A 52 9.60 -5.78 0.61
CA SER A 52 9.70 -4.51 -0.10
C SER A 52 8.32 -3.83 -0.21
N LEU A 53 8.30 -2.50 -0.27
CA LEU A 53 7.08 -1.75 -0.57
C LEU A 53 6.48 -2.15 -1.93
N LEU A 54 7.31 -2.62 -2.86
CA LEU A 54 6.83 -3.09 -4.16
C LEU A 54 6.02 -4.38 -4.04
N GLU A 55 6.43 -5.31 -3.16
CA GLU A 55 5.67 -6.52 -2.86
C GLU A 55 4.33 -6.20 -2.18
N TYR A 56 4.27 -5.17 -1.33
CA TYR A 56 3.04 -4.77 -0.66
C TYR A 56 1.94 -4.32 -1.63
N MET A 57 2.27 -3.90 -2.84
CA MET A 57 1.24 -3.59 -3.85
C MET A 57 0.36 -4.80 -4.19
N SER A 58 0.86 -6.04 -3.98
CA SER A 58 0.08 -7.27 -4.14
C SER A 58 -1.01 -7.46 -3.07
N TYR A 59 -0.82 -6.90 -1.87
CA TYR A 59 -1.72 -7.10 -0.72
C TYR A 59 -3.14 -6.56 -0.96
N TRP A 60 -3.28 -5.58 -1.85
CA TRP A 60 -4.57 -5.07 -2.29
C TRP A 60 -5.43 -6.14 -3.00
N PHE A 61 -4.82 -7.20 -3.53
CA PHE A 61 -5.46 -8.23 -4.35
C PHE A 61 -5.52 -9.61 -3.68
N GLU A 62 -5.13 -9.70 -2.41
CA GLU A 62 -5.18 -10.96 -1.64
C GLU A 62 -6.62 -11.46 -1.34
N PHE A 63 -7.65 -10.77 -1.84
CA PHE A 63 -9.03 -11.24 -1.92
C PHE A 63 -9.48 -11.25 -3.38
N PRO A 64 -8.95 -12.18 -4.21
CA PRO A 64 -9.14 -12.20 -5.66
C PRO A 64 -10.62 -12.27 -6.05
N GLU A 65 -11.45 -13.02 -5.32
CA GLU A 65 -12.87 -13.13 -5.59
C GLU A 65 -13.62 -11.80 -5.36
N LEU A 66 -13.23 -10.99 -4.40
CA LEU A 66 -13.83 -9.66 -4.24
C LEU A 66 -13.48 -8.75 -5.43
N PHE A 67 -12.27 -8.86 -5.96
CA PHE A 67 -11.83 -8.09 -7.11
C PHE A 67 -12.60 -8.46 -8.38
N VAL A 68 -12.64 -9.75 -8.73
CA VAL A 68 -13.30 -10.18 -9.97
C VAL A 68 -14.83 -10.13 -9.89
N SER A 69 -15.44 -10.13 -8.70
CA SER A 69 -16.90 -10.03 -8.54
C SER A 69 -17.44 -8.62 -8.84
N ILE A 70 -16.60 -7.60 -8.95
CA ILE A 70 -17.03 -6.22 -9.27
C ILE A 70 -17.83 -6.19 -10.59
N VAL A 71 -17.43 -7.01 -11.59
CA VAL A 71 -18.09 -7.06 -12.92
C VAL A 71 -19.44 -7.79 -12.92
N ASP A 72 -19.85 -8.41 -11.82
CA ASP A 72 -21.13 -9.14 -11.73
C ASP A 72 -22.34 -8.22 -11.49
N HIS A 73 -22.10 -7.01 -11.08
CA HIS A 73 -23.15 -6.07 -10.70
C HIS A 73 -23.58 -5.21 -11.88
N GLU A 74 -24.85 -5.30 -12.30
CA GLU A 74 -25.39 -4.53 -13.43
C GLU A 74 -25.67 -3.06 -13.07
N SER A 75 -26.03 -2.79 -11.80
CA SER A 75 -26.30 -1.43 -11.33
C SER A 75 -25.01 -0.67 -11.00
N PRO A 76 -24.80 0.58 -11.47
CA PRO A 76 -23.63 1.39 -11.13
C PRO A 76 -23.43 1.58 -9.61
N LYS A 77 -24.51 1.75 -8.85
CA LYS A 77 -24.42 1.90 -7.39
C LYS A 77 -23.92 0.62 -6.71
N ASP A 78 -24.35 -0.56 -7.20
CA ASP A 78 -23.96 -1.83 -6.62
C ASP A 78 -22.52 -2.20 -7.03
N ARG A 79 -22.09 -1.84 -8.25
CA ARG A 79 -20.66 -1.89 -8.63
C ARG A 79 -19.81 -0.99 -7.75
N MET A 80 -20.25 0.25 -7.46
CA MET A 80 -19.54 1.15 -6.53
C MET A 80 -19.44 0.54 -5.13
N LEU A 81 -20.48 -0.13 -4.64
CA LEU A 81 -20.46 -0.84 -3.36
C LEU A 81 -19.48 -2.01 -3.38
N ALA A 82 -19.40 -2.76 -4.50
CA ALA A 82 -18.43 -3.84 -4.68
C ALA A 82 -16.98 -3.32 -4.75
N VAL A 83 -16.75 -2.21 -5.46
CA VAL A 83 -15.43 -1.52 -5.47
C VAL A 83 -15.04 -1.08 -4.06
N LEU A 84 -15.96 -0.48 -3.30
CA LEU A 84 -15.71 -0.12 -1.90
C LEU A 84 -15.37 -1.37 -1.06
N LYS A 85 -16.07 -2.49 -1.27
CA LYS A 85 -15.84 -3.73 -0.53
C LYS A 85 -14.43 -4.28 -0.78
N TRP A 86 -14.01 -4.37 -2.04
CA TRP A 86 -12.65 -4.74 -2.42
C TRP A 86 -11.61 -3.77 -1.82
N TYR A 87 -11.82 -2.47 -1.97
CA TYR A 87 -10.93 -1.43 -1.45
C TYR A 87 -10.74 -1.55 0.06
N MET A 88 -11.79 -1.69 0.83
CA MET A 88 -11.72 -1.82 2.29
C MET A 88 -11.04 -3.13 2.72
N ALA A 89 -11.25 -4.23 1.97
CA ALA A 89 -10.54 -5.49 2.20
C ALA A 89 -9.03 -5.33 1.97
N GLY A 90 -8.64 -4.71 0.86
CA GLY A 90 -7.26 -4.40 0.53
C GLY A 90 -6.58 -3.50 1.57
N LEU A 91 -7.28 -2.47 2.07
CA LEU A 91 -6.79 -1.60 3.15
C LEU A 91 -6.34 -2.39 4.39
N SER A 92 -7.14 -3.34 4.83
CA SER A 92 -6.79 -4.15 5.99
C SER A 92 -5.55 -5.00 5.75
N ARG A 93 -5.41 -5.57 4.55
CA ARG A 93 -4.20 -6.34 4.20
C ARG A 93 -2.97 -5.45 4.13
N GLU A 94 -3.05 -4.34 3.44
CA GLU A 94 -1.92 -3.41 3.24
C GLU A 94 -1.42 -2.84 4.57
N TYR A 95 -2.32 -2.38 5.46
CA TYR A 95 -1.92 -1.59 6.62
C TYR A 95 -1.98 -2.34 7.96
N ALA A 96 -2.60 -3.52 8.05
CA ALA A 96 -2.67 -4.28 9.31
C ALA A 96 -1.95 -5.64 9.28
N SER A 97 -1.53 -6.13 8.11
CA SER A 97 -0.89 -7.44 7.99
C SER A 97 0.42 -7.54 8.77
N ARG A 98 1.24 -6.48 8.77
CA ARG A 98 2.51 -6.45 9.51
C ARG A 98 2.29 -6.58 11.00
N ASN A 99 1.33 -5.83 11.55
CA ASN A 99 1.00 -5.92 12.97
C ASN A 99 0.49 -7.33 13.34
N LYS A 100 -0.34 -7.93 12.47
CA LYS A 100 -0.82 -9.31 12.65
C LYS A 100 0.33 -10.33 12.60
N SER A 101 1.29 -10.16 11.69
CA SER A 101 2.39 -11.11 11.47
C SER A 101 3.52 -10.98 12.49
N TYR A 102 3.85 -9.76 12.91
CA TYR A 102 5.00 -9.47 13.78
C TYR A 102 4.59 -9.05 15.21
N GLY A 103 3.29 -8.97 15.52
CA GLY A 103 2.78 -8.43 16.78
C GLY A 103 2.98 -6.91 16.93
N THR A 104 3.58 -6.24 15.94
CA THR A 104 3.86 -4.81 15.92
C THR A 104 4.06 -4.34 14.49
N GLU A 105 3.97 -3.04 14.25
CA GLU A 105 4.25 -2.47 12.94
C GLU A 105 5.77 -2.51 12.64
N LYS A 106 6.09 -2.83 11.39
CA LYS A 106 7.45 -2.87 10.85
C LYS A 106 7.52 -1.99 9.60
N LYS A 107 8.67 -1.37 9.37
CA LYS A 107 8.92 -0.57 8.18
C LYS A 107 9.30 -1.48 7.00
N PRO A 108 8.58 -1.45 5.88
CA PRO A 108 8.99 -2.13 4.65
C PRO A 108 10.37 -1.68 4.15
N LEU A 109 11.01 -2.50 3.32
CA LEU A 109 12.20 -2.11 2.58
C LEU A 109 11.79 -1.11 1.48
N ASN A 110 12.62 -0.09 1.27
CA ASN A 110 12.38 0.87 0.19
C ASN A 110 12.89 0.29 -1.12
N PRO A 111 12.06 0.17 -2.16
CA PRO A 111 12.50 -0.37 -3.45
C PRO A 111 13.61 0.46 -4.08
N ILE A 112 14.52 -0.20 -4.79
CA ILE A 112 15.51 0.46 -5.64
C ILE A 112 14.89 0.84 -6.98
N LEU A 113 15.41 1.87 -7.66
CA LEU A 113 14.92 2.29 -8.98
C LEU A 113 15.05 1.13 -9.98
N GLY A 114 13.94 0.79 -10.64
CA GLY A 114 13.85 -0.32 -11.59
C GLY A 114 13.67 -1.69 -10.95
N GLU A 115 13.46 -1.75 -9.62
CA GLU A 115 13.03 -2.99 -8.97
C GLU A 115 11.70 -3.45 -9.55
N LEU A 116 11.57 -4.77 -9.72
CA LEU A 116 10.43 -5.41 -10.38
C LEU A 116 9.82 -6.47 -9.46
N TYR A 117 8.49 -6.66 -9.56
CA TYR A 117 7.80 -7.73 -8.88
C TYR A 117 6.67 -8.27 -9.74
N TYR A 118 6.53 -9.59 -9.76
CA TYR A 118 5.56 -10.31 -10.58
C TYR A 118 4.86 -11.39 -9.80
N GLY A 119 3.63 -11.70 -10.17
CA GLY A 119 2.94 -12.87 -9.67
C GLY A 119 1.49 -12.91 -10.09
N THR A 120 0.82 -13.96 -9.65
CA THR A 120 -0.55 -14.28 -10.09
C THR A 120 -1.42 -14.77 -8.94
N TRP A 121 -2.73 -14.68 -9.15
CA TRP A 121 -3.75 -15.37 -8.37
C TRP A 121 -4.68 -16.13 -9.32
N ASP A 122 -5.16 -17.26 -8.88
CA ASP A 122 -6.30 -17.91 -9.53
C ASP A 122 -7.60 -17.35 -8.94
N SER A 123 -8.61 -17.16 -9.78
CA SER A 123 -9.94 -16.75 -9.39
C SER A 123 -11.03 -17.52 -10.13
N SER A 124 -12.27 -17.40 -9.68
CA SER A 124 -13.43 -18.03 -10.34
C SER A 124 -13.66 -17.55 -11.78
N LYS A 125 -13.08 -16.40 -12.16
CA LYS A 125 -13.24 -15.79 -13.50
C LYS A 125 -11.99 -15.86 -14.37
N GLY A 126 -10.92 -16.47 -13.89
CA GLY A 126 -9.65 -16.55 -14.61
C GLY A 126 -8.45 -16.15 -13.76
N LYS A 127 -7.31 -16.08 -14.42
CA LYS A 127 -6.04 -15.73 -13.78
C LYS A 127 -5.92 -14.22 -13.65
N ILE A 128 -5.53 -13.76 -12.46
CA ILE A 128 -5.17 -12.37 -12.20
C ILE A 128 -3.66 -12.26 -12.26
N GLU A 129 -3.13 -11.36 -13.09
CA GLU A 129 -1.69 -11.15 -13.30
C GLU A 129 -1.29 -9.79 -12.70
N LEU A 130 -0.16 -9.74 -11.99
CA LEU A 130 0.44 -8.50 -11.45
C LEU A 130 1.81 -8.26 -12.02
N VAL A 131 2.07 -7.02 -12.42
CA VAL A 131 3.39 -6.48 -12.73
C VAL A 131 3.58 -5.19 -11.94
N ALA A 132 4.68 -5.07 -11.19
CA ALA A 132 5.03 -3.86 -10.45
C ALA A 132 6.46 -3.43 -10.74
N GLU A 133 6.70 -2.11 -10.78
CA GLU A 133 8.00 -1.50 -11.06
C GLU A 133 8.22 -0.27 -10.17
N GLN A 134 9.43 -0.12 -9.64
CA GLN A 134 9.85 1.13 -9.00
C GLN A 134 10.27 2.14 -10.07
N VAL A 135 9.34 3.01 -10.45
CA VAL A 135 9.45 3.91 -11.62
C VAL A 135 10.20 5.22 -11.34
N SER A 136 10.38 5.59 -10.08
CA SER A 136 11.12 6.79 -9.68
C SER A 136 11.79 6.58 -8.31
N HIS A 137 12.96 7.24 -8.10
CA HIS A 137 13.68 7.17 -6.84
C HIS A 137 13.69 8.52 -6.09
N HIS A 138 13.76 9.63 -6.79
CA HIS A 138 13.69 10.97 -6.20
C HIS A 138 12.29 11.57 -6.40
N GLY A 139 11.55 11.62 -5.29
CA GLY A 139 10.21 11.19 -5.01
C GLY A 139 10.03 9.70 -5.38
N PRO A 140 10.25 8.78 -4.41
CA PRO A 140 10.16 7.36 -4.72
C PRO A 140 8.72 6.98 -5.07
N VAL A 141 8.52 6.52 -6.32
CA VAL A 141 7.22 6.11 -6.85
C VAL A 141 7.27 4.65 -7.25
N SER A 142 6.36 3.86 -6.71
CA SER A 142 6.06 2.51 -7.16
C SER A 142 4.82 2.53 -8.04
N ALA A 143 4.84 1.81 -9.16
CA ALA A 143 3.67 1.62 -10.03
C ALA A 143 3.36 0.12 -10.17
N ALA A 144 2.08 -0.22 -10.33
CA ALA A 144 1.66 -1.58 -10.60
C ALA A 144 0.48 -1.63 -11.57
N HIS A 145 0.45 -2.71 -12.35
CA HIS A 145 -0.66 -3.10 -13.20
C HIS A 145 -1.17 -4.48 -12.79
N VAL A 146 -2.49 -4.59 -12.63
CA VAL A 146 -3.15 -5.87 -12.31
C VAL A 146 -4.30 -6.08 -13.28
N VAL A 147 -4.39 -7.26 -13.86
CA VAL A 147 -5.42 -7.56 -14.85
C VAL A 147 -5.97 -8.99 -14.69
N CYS A 148 -7.29 -9.12 -14.81
CA CYS A 148 -7.96 -10.38 -15.13
C CYS A 148 -8.63 -10.22 -16.50
N LYS A 149 -7.99 -10.77 -17.53
CA LYS A 149 -8.43 -10.63 -18.93
C LYS A 149 -9.80 -11.26 -19.16
N GLU A 150 -10.02 -12.43 -18.57
CA GLU A 150 -11.28 -13.18 -18.69
C GLU A 150 -12.45 -12.46 -18.02
N ALA A 151 -12.20 -11.72 -16.96
CA ALA A 151 -13.21 -10.89 -16.30
C ALA A 151 -13.37 -9.50 -16.95
N GLY A 152 -12.46 -9.09 -17.81
CA GLY A 152 -12.44 -7.73 -18.39
C GLY A 152 -12.29 -6.65 -17.32
N ILE A 153 -11.42 -6.87 -16.32
CA ILE A 153 -11.11 -5.90 -15.26
C ILE A 153 -9.61 -5.67 -15.19
N SER A 154 -9.20 -4.41 -15.12
CA SER A 154 -7.80 -4.04 -14.96
C SER A 154 -7.64 -2.89 -13.97
N VAL A 155 -6.46 -2.82 -13.36
CA VAL A 155 -6.05 -1.77 -12.43
C VAL A 155 -4.67 -1.27 -12.83
N ASP A 156 -4.54 0.05 -12.96
CA ASP A 156 -3.24 0.72 -12.85
C ASP A 156 -3.19 1.47 -11.51
N THR A 157 -2.06 1.45 -10.85
CA THR A 157 -1.88 2.20 -9.61
C THR A 157 -0.46 2.72 -9.49
N HIS A 158 -0.31 3.85 -8.81
CA HIS A 158 1.00 4.32 -8.38
C HIS A 158 0.89 4.98 -7.01
N ASN A 159 1.97 4.93 -6.26
CA ASN A 159 2.03 5.50 -4.93
C ASN A 159 3.43 6.05 -4.61
N MET A 160 3.44 7.21 -3.97
CA MET A 160 4.61 7.87 -3.40
C MET A 160 4.31 8.18 -1.92
N TYR A 161 5.32 8.03 -1.07
CA TYR A 161 5.21 8.30 0.36
C TYR A 161 6.01 9.54 0.74
N LYS A 162 5.37 10.47 1.46
CA LYS A 162 6.06 11.58 2.14
C LYS A 162 5.81 11.46 3.63
N SER A 163 6.87 11.40 4.41
CA SER A 163 6.76 11.13 5.83
C SER A 163 7.46 12.18 6.70
N GLY A 164 6.91 12.39 7.88
CA GLY A 164 7.48 13.31 8.85
C GLY A 164 7.13 12.91 10.28
N PHE A 165 7.71 13.63 11.25
CA PHE A 165 7.49 13.37 12.67
C PHE A 165 6.92 14.60 13.37
N SER A 166 5.80 14.41 14.10
CA SER A 166 5.11 15.49 14.82
C SER A 166 5.58 15.67 16.28
N GLY A 167 6.62 14.96 16.71
CA GLY A 167 7.05 14.84 18.11
C GLY A 167 6.34 13.75 18.89
N ARG A 168 5.21 13.25 18.39
CA ARG A 168 4.43 12.16 19.01
C ARG A 168 4.26 10.97 18.09
N THR A 169 3.96 11.20 16.84
CA THR A 169 3.63 10.17 15.83
C THR A 169 4.39 10.43 14.53
N VAL A 170 4.72 9.38 13.81
CA VAL A 170 5.14 9.48 12.40
C VAL A 170 3.88 9.57 11.55
N TYR A 171 3.77 10.60 10.73
CA TYR A 171 2.73 10.69 9.71
C TYR A 171 3.31 10.37 8.34
N VAL A 172 2.49 9.74 7.50
CA VAL A 172 2.84 9.40 6.12
C VAL A 172 1.69 9.84 5.22
N ASN A 173 1.98 10.80 4.37
CA ASN A 173 1.06 11.22 3.32
C ASN A 173 1.32 10.38 2.08
N GLN A 174 0.28 9.78 1.55
CA GLN A 174 0.32 9.01 0.32
C GLN A 174 -0.10 9.89 -0.86
N ILE A 175 0.75 9.95 -1.88
CA ILE A 175 0.49 10.71 -3.11
C ILE A 175 0.44 9.67 -4.22
N GLY A 176 -0.72 9.52 -4.82
CA GLY A 176 -0.97 8.51 -5.83
C GLY A 176 -2.43 8.15 -5.93
N GLN A 177 -2.73 7.24 -6.84
CA GLN A 177 -4.11 6.89 -7.19
C GLN A 177 -4.17 5.43 -7.63
N ILE A 178 -5.37 4.86 -7.50
CA ILE A 178 -5.74 3.58 -8.10
C ILE A 178 -6.77 3.88 -9.19
N ARG A 179 -6.57 3.38 -10.39
CA ARG A 179 -7.51 3.46 -11.51
C ARG A 179 -7.97 2.04 -11.88
N ILE A 180 -9.27 1.78 -11.76
CA ILE A 180 -9.89 0.50 -12.15
C ILE A 180 -10.66 0.74 -13.45
N HIS A 181 -10.50 -0.14 -14.42
CA HIS A 181 -11.29 -0.15 -15.66
C HIS A 181 -12.07 -1.45 -15.80
N LEU A 182 -13.36 -1.32 -16.12
CA LEU A 182 -14.29 -2.42 -16.39
C LEU A 182 -14.69 -2.39 -17.87
N GLU A 183 -14.17 -3.31 -18.65
CA GLU A 183 -14.41 -3.36 -20.11
C GLU A 183 -15.90 -3.52 -20.46
N LYS A 184 -16.61 -4.45 -19.78
CA LYS A 184 -18.04 -4.73 -20.02
C LYS A 184 -18.91 -3.47 -19.95
N PHE A 185 -18.57 -2.53 -19.09
CA PHE A 185 -19.38 -1.34 -18.83
C PHE A 185 -18.74 -0.07 -19.43
N ASN A 186 -17.52 -0.18 -19.98
CA ASN A 186 -16.68 0.97 -20.33
C ASN A 186 -16.64 2.00 -19.19
N GLU A 187 -16.49 1.51 -17.98
CA GLU A 187 -16.55 2.30 -16.74
C GLU A 187 -15.18 2.33 -16.08
N THR A 188 -14.79 3.51 -15.63
CA THR A 188 -13.52 3.73 -14.95
C THR A 188 -13.76 4.33 -13.57
N TYR A 189 -13.03 3.81 -12.57
CA TYR A 189 -13.01 4.31 -11.20
C TYR A 189 -11.65 4.90 -10.89
N TYR A 190 -11.63 6.01 -10.16
CA TYR A 190 -10.45 6.61 -9.57
C TYR A 190 -10.58 6.63 -8.05
N LEU A 191 -9.55 6.14 -7.37
CA LEU A 191 -9.52 6.03 -5.93
C LEU A 191 -8.28 6.75 -5.39
N THR A 192 -8.45 7.53 -4.32
CA THR A 192 -7.32 8.10 -3.58
C THR A 192 -6.87 7.15 -2.48
N LEU A 193 -5.64 7.32 -2.00
CA LEU A 193 -5.05 6.53 -0.93
C LEU A 193 -5.16 7.27 0.42
N PRO A 194 -5.34 6.56 1.56
CA PRO A 194 -5.47 7.19 2.85
C PRO A 194 -4.13 7.68 3.40
N ASN A 195 -4.17 8.74 4.20
CA ASN A 195 -3.01 9.14 4.99
C ASN A 195 -2.86 8.23 6.22
N ILE A 196 -1.62 8.01 6.64
CA ILE A 196 -1.25 7.06 7.68
C ILE A 196 -0.64 7.80 8.85
N SER A 197 -1.02 7.40 10.07
CA SER A 197 -0.40 7.80 11.32
C SER A 197 0.14 6.57 12.04
N LEU A 198 1.43 6.57 12.37
CA LEU A 198 2.06 5.51 13.14
C LEU A 198 2.03 5.90 14.62
N GLU A 199 1.09 5.32 15.34
CA GLU A 199 0.83 5.56 16.75
C GLU A 199 1.61 4.58 17.65
N GLY A 200 1.61 4.80 18.96
CA GLY A 200 2.17 3.88 19.96
C GLY A 200 3.69 3.86 20.05
N LEU A 201 4.40 4.74 19.37
CA LEU A 201 5.87 4.80 19.34
C LEU A 201 6.49 4.94 20.75
N TRP A 202 5.93 5.79 21.59
CA TRP A 202 6.43 6.02 22.96
C TRP A 202 6.23 4.83 23.91
N TYR A 203 5.34 3.91 23.56
CA TYR A 203 5.03 2.71 24.33
C TYR A 203 5.67 1.44 23.75
N MET A 204 6.52 1.58 22.71
CA MET A 204 7.15 0.45 22.00
C MET A 204 6.13 -0.52 21.36
N THR A 205 4.93 -0.04 21.07
CA THR A 205 3.84 -0.82 20.44
C THR A 205 3.30 -0.10 19.22
N PRO A 206 4.13 0.14 18.19
CA PRO A 206 3.70 0.89 17.02
C PRO A 206 2.59 0.15 16.26
N TYR A 207 1.59 0.92 15.81
CA TYR A 207 0.50 0.46 14.98
C TYR A 207 0.01 1.58 14.06
N ILE A 208 -0.66 1.21 12.97
CA ILE A 208 -1.21 2.16 12.00
C ILE A 208 -2.64 2.58 12.37
N GLU A 209 -2.90 3.87 12.29
CA GLU A 209 -4.22 4.49 12.14
C GLU A 209 -4.30 5.19 10.79
N LEU A 210 -5.48 5.17 10.18
CA LEU A 210 -5.77 5.96 8.98
C LEU A 210 -6.46 7.26 9.39
N TYR A 211 -6.19 8.35 8.68
CA TYR A 211 -6.81 9.65 8.97
C TYR A 211 -7.16 10.43 7.70
N GLY A 212 -8.03 11.43 7.86
CA GLY A 212 -8.54 12.22 6.75
C GLY A 212 -9.66 11.49 6.01
N SER A 213 -9.78 11.79 4.73
CA SER A 213 -10.81 11.21 3.86
C SER A 213 -10.19 10.67 2.58
N THR A 214 -10.75 9.60 2.04
CA THR A 214 -10.48 9.12 0.69
C THR A 214 -11.75 9.12 -0.15
N TYR A 215 -11.57 9.06 -1.45
CA TYR A 215 -12.66 9.14 -2.41
C TYR A 215 -12.51 8.04 -3.45
N ILE A 216 -13.68 7.48 -3.85
CA ILE A 216 -13.81 6.64 -5.04
C ILE A 216 -14.79 7.37 -5.95
N VAL A 217 -14.40 7.67 -7.17
CA VAL A 217 -15.27 8.28 -8.16
C VAL A 217 -15.33 7.43 -9.42
N SER A 218 -16.47 7.41 -10.11
CA SER A 218 -16.66 6.64 -11.33
C SER A 218 -17.17 7.49 -12.49
N THR A 219 -16.91 7.03 -13.71
CA THR A 219 -17.47 7.63 -14.93
C THR A 219 -18.99 7.50 -15.03
N SER A 220 -19.61 6.64 -14.19
CA SER A 220 -21.08 6.56 -14.03
C SER A 220 -21.68 7.58 -13.06
N ASN A 221 -20.91 8.61 -12.67
CA ASN A 221 -21.30 9.68 -11.74
C ASN A 221 -21.56 9.25 -10.29
N TYR A 222 -21.16 8.05 -9.90
CA TYR A 222 -21.16 7.63 -8.49
C TYR A 222 -19.90 8.08 -7.78
N VAL A 223 -20.05 8.47 -6.52
CA VAL A 223 -18.98 8.91 -5.63
C VAL A 223 -19.14 8.17 -4.31
N THR A 224 -18.02 7.73 -3.78
CA THR A 224 -17.89 7.28 -2.38
C THR A 224 -16.93 8.20 -1.67
N LYS A 225 -17.34 8.78 -0.55
CA LYS A 225 -16.47 9.45 0.41
C LYS A 225 -16.28 8.54 1.61
N ILE A 226 -15.03 8.31 2.00
CA ILE A 226 -14.66 7.49 3.16
C ILE A 226 -13.94 8.39 4.16
N ASP A 227 -14.52 8.58 5.33
CA ASP A 227 -13.92 9.34 6.43
C ASP A 227 -13.33 8.36 7.45
N TYR A 228 -12.04 8.50 7.78
CA TYR A 228 -11.35 7.69 8.76
C TYR A 228 -11.29 8.41 10.09
N SER A 229 -11.48 7.66 11.16
CA SER A 229 -11.35 8.17 12.51
C SER A 229 -10.67 7.13 13.41
N GLY A 230 -9.76 7.60 14.23
CA GLY A 230 -9.00 6.78 15.16
C GLY A 230 -9.39 7.06 16.61
N ARG A 231 -8.60 6.49 17.53
CA ARG A 231 -8.72 6.77 18.95
C ARG A 231 -8.19 8.15 19.27
N GLY A 232 -9.09 9.11 19.52
CA GLY A 232 -8.74 10.43 20.03
C GLY A 232 -8.21 10.38 21.46
N TYR A 233 -7.78 11.54 21.98
CA TYR A 233 -7.19 11.63 23.32
C TYR A 233 -8.16 11.24 24.45
N PHE A 234 -9.44 11.57 24.30
CA PHE A 234 -10.48 11.32 25.33
C PHE A 234 -11.52 10.27 24.90
N SER A 235 -11.69 10.02 23.61
CA SER A 235 -12.73 9.14 23.09
C SER A 235 -12.41 8.72 21.66
N GLY A 236 -13.18 7.79 21.11
CA GLY A 236 -13.08 7.28 19.76
C GLY A 236 -12.69 5.81 19.73
N THR A 237 -13.04 5.16 18.64
CA THR A 237 -12.75 3.76 18.40
C THR A 237 -11.56 3.67 17.43
N LYS A 238 -10.58 2.83 17.80
CA LYS A 238 -9.42 2.57 16.96
C LYS A 238 -9.87 2.01 15.61
N ASN A 239 -9.22 2.44 14.53
CA ASN A 239 -9.42 1.93 13.17
C ASN A 239 -10.86 2.06 12.65
N SER A 240 -11.63 3.06 13.09
CA SER A 240 -13.00 3.25 12.62
C SER A 240 -13.07 4.02 11.30
N PHE A 241 -14.13 3.77 10.54
CA PHE A 241 -14.42 4.49 9.31
C PHE A 241 -15.92 4.64 9.09
N LYS A 242 -16.27 5.62 8.25
CA LYS A 242 -17.62 5.79 7.70
C LYS A 242 -17.51 6.14 6.22
N ALA A 243 -18.17 5.38 5.37
CA ALA A 243 -18.25 5.64 3.94
C ALA A 243 -19.68 5.98 3.54
N SER A 244 -19.86 6.90 2.61
CA SER A 244 -21.15 7.26 2.02
C SER A 244 -21.06 7.13 0.50
N ILE A 245 -21.96 6.34 -0.10
CA ILE A 245 -22.07 6.11 -1.54
C ILE A 245 -23.28 6.89 -2.05
N TYR A 246 -23.06 7.73 -3.04
CA TYR A 246 -24.11 8.58 -3.61
C TYR A 246 -23.85 8.87 -5.09
N GLU A 247 -24.92 9.08 -5.86
CA GLU A 247 -24.82 9.71 -7.16
C GLU A 247 -24.48 11.19 -6.96
N LYS A 248 -23.64 11.76 -7.83
CA LYS A 248 -23.21 13.17 -7.72
C LYS A 248 -24.39 14.11 -7.50
N ASN A 249 -24.29 14.93 -6.45
CA ASN A 249 -25.31 15.88 -6.00
C ASN A 249 -26.60 15.25 -5.42
N ALA A 250 -26.61 13.96 -5.13
CA ALA A 250 -27.73 13.27 -4.50
C ALA A 250 -27.45 12.95 -3.03
N ASN A 251 -28.50 12.52 -2.32
CA ASN A 251 -28.34 11.95 -0.98
C ASN A 251 -27.72 10.55 -1.05
N PRO A 252 -27.02 10.09 -0.01
CA PRO A 252 -26.46 8.76 0.01
C PRO A 252 -27.48 7.64 -0.25
N ASP A 253 -27.16 6.73 -1.17
CA ASP A 253 -27.89 5.48 -1.36
C ASP A 253 -27.47 4.44 -0.30
N TYR A 254 -26.16 4.37 -0.01
CA TYR A 254 -25.60 3.48 1.00
C TYR A 254 -24.72 4.24 1.98
N VAL A 255 -24.75 3.79 3.23
CA VAL A 255 -23.79 4.18 4.28
C VAL A 255 -23.15 2.90 4.81
N VAL A 256 -21.81 2.88 4.82
CA VAL A 256 -21.01 1.77 5.38
C VAL A 256 -20.22 2.31 6.55
N ASP A 257 -20.28 1.65 7.68
CA ASP A 257 -19.52 2.05 8.87
C ASP A 257 -19.00 0.83 9.65
N GLY A 258 -17.91 1.02 10.37
CA GLY A 258 -17.32 -0.03 11.17
C GLY A 258 -15.83 0.18 11.45
N ILE A 259 -15.14 -0.95 11.62
CA ILE A 259 -13.71 -1.02 11.92
C ILE A 259 -13.01 -1.60 10.68
N TRP A 260 -12.09 -0.85 10.06
CA TRP A 260 -11.43 -1.31 8.83
C TRP A 260 -10.46 -2.49 9.04
N THR A 261 -10.15 -2.84 10.29
CA THR A 261 -9.41 -4.06 10.69
C THR A 261 -10.29 -5.13 11.34
N GLY A 262 -11.61 -4.93 11.38
CA GLY A 262 -12.59 -5.80 12.08
C GLY A 262 -13.87 -5.95 11.29
N THR A 263 -15.00 -5.71 11.95
CA THR A 263 -16.33 -5.85 11.35
C THR A 263 -16.86 -4.51 10.87
N SER A 264 -17.64 -4.54 9.80
CA SER A 264 -18.40 -3.40 9.28
C SER A 264 -19.77 -3.82 8.76
N LYS A 265 -20.65 -2.85 8.60
CA LYS A 265 -22.03 -3.03 8.13
C LYS A 265 -22.34 -2.02 7.03
N VAL A 266 -23.28 -2.37 6.16
CA VAL A 266 -23.85 -1.48 5.15
C VAL A 266 -25.33 -1.26 5.43
N SER A 267 -25.74 0.00 5.35
CA SER A 267 -27.14 0.44 5.48
C SER A 267 -27.62 1.03 4.15
N ASP A 268 -28.68 0.46 3.59
CA ASP A 268 -29.42 1.06 2.47
C ASP A 268 -30.33 2.17 3.03
N THR A 269 -30.15 3.38 2.54
CA THR A 269 -30.86 4.57 3.09
C THR A 269 -32.32 4.64 2.66
N LYS A 270 -32.70 3.97 1.55
CA LYS A 270 -34.06 3.93 1.03
C LYS A 270 -34.89 2.87 1.72
N SER A 271 -34.39 1.61 1.74
CA SER A 271 -35.11 0.50 2.40
C SER A 271 -34.99 0.52 3.93
N LYS A 272 -34.04 1.28 4.49
CA LYS A 272 -33.70 1.32 5.93
C LYS A 272 -33.19 -0.02 6.45
N THR A 273 -32.71 -0.90 5.59
CA THR A 273 -32.13 -2.19 5.96
C THR A 273 -30.65 -2.03 6.25
N THR A 274 -30.15 -2.80 7.22
CA THR A 274 -28.72 -2.86 7.57
C THR A 274 -28.28 -4.31 7.59
N VAL A 275 -27.18 -4.63 6.89
CA VAL A 275 -26.63 -5.99 6.82
C VAL A 275 -25.11 -5.94 7.06
N PRO A 276 -24.48 -7.07 7.44
CA PRO A 276 -23.03 -7.17 7.50
C PRO A 276 -22.38 -6.82 6.15
N PHE A 277 -21.24 -6.10 6.19
CA PHE A 277 -20.51 -5.72 4.99
C PHE A 277 -19.19 -6.50 4.83
N LEU A 278 -18.32 -6.40 5.83
CA LEU A 278 -17.06 -7.15 5.92
C LEU A 278 -16.83 -7.63 7.34
N ASP A 279 -16.23 -8.79 7.47
CA ASP A 279 -15.69 -9.33 8.74
C ASP A 279 -14.29 -9.92 8.46
N TYR A 280 -13.26 -9.16 8.76
CA TYR A 280 -11.87 -9.59 8.52
C TYR A 280 -11.43 -10.77 9.38
N GLY A 281 -12.15 -11.04 10.49
CA GLY A 281 -11.89 -12.18 11.34
C GLY A 281 -12.21 -13.53 10.68
N THR A 282 -13.08 -13.50 9.68
CA THR A 282 -13.55 -14.69 8.94
C THR A 282 -13.02 -14.78 7.50
N MET A 283 -12.25 -13.79 7.06
CA MET A 283 -11.75 -13.76 5.69
C MET A 283 -10.35 -14.36 5.60
N ASP A 284 -10.19 -15.34 4.73
CA ASP A 284 -8.90 -15.93 4.39
C ASP A 284 -8.29 -15.20 3.20
N ALA A 285 -7.12 -14.59 3.42
CA ALA A 285 -6.37 -13.96 2.36
C ALA A 285 -5.64 -15.01 1.53
N THR A 286 -5.64 -14.82 0.22
CA THR A 286 -4.90 -15.65 -0.73
C THR A 286 -3.62 -14.90 -1.14
N PRO A 287 -2.45 -15.25 -0.60
CA PRO A 287 -1.19 -14.62 -1.00
C PRO A 287 -0.94 -14.78 -2.50
N ILE A 288 -0.23 -13.82 -3.09
CA ILE A 288 0.20 -13.92 -4.48
C ILE A 288 1.07 -15.17 -4.69
N THR A 289 0.88 -15.85 -5.82
CA THR A 289 1.83 -16.83 -6.32
C THR A 289 2.88 -16.10 -7.14
N PRO A 290 4.10 -15.90 -6.62
CA PRO A 290 5.13 -15.18 -7.35
C PRO A 290 5.65 -16.03 -8.51
N GLU A 291 6.20 -15.38 -9.53
CA GLU A 291 6.88 -16.08 -10.64
C GLU A 291 8.01 -16.98 -10.10
N PRO A 292 8.28 -18.12 -10.76
CA PRO A 292 9.37 -19.01 -10.34
C PRO A 292 10.70 -18.24 -10.21
N PHE A 293 11.40 -18.43 -9.10
CA PHE A 293 12.64 -17.71 -8.80
C PHE A 293 13.72 -17.86 -9.89
N SER A 294 13.73 -19.00 -10.58
CA SER A 294 14.66 -19.28 -11.69
C SER A 294 14.32 -18.56 -13.01
N GLU A 295 13.12 -18.00 -13.10
CA GLU A 295 12.60 -17.35 -14.32
C GLU A 295 12.63 -15.82 -14.24
N VAL A 296 12.91 -15.27 -13.06
CA VAL A 296 12.98 -13.82 -12.84
C VAL A 296 14.42 -13.32 -12.83
N GLY A 297 14.60 -12.06 -13.25
CA GLY A 297 15.93 -11.44 -13.35
C GLY A 297 16.45 -10.88 -12.03
N GLU A 298 17.70 -10.42 -12.01
CA GLU A 298 18.38 -9.86 -10.83
C GLU A 298 17.72 -8.62 -10.25
N TRP A 299 16.86 -7.94 -11.02
CA TRP A 299 16.09 -6.76 -10.61
C TRP A 299 14.76 -7.10 -9.93
N GLU A 300 14.42 -8.37 -9.88
CA GLU A 300 13.21 -8.79 -9.15
C GLU A 300 13.48 -8.70 -7.65
N THR A 301 12.48 -8.24 -6.91
CA THR A 301 12.52 -7.95 -5.47
C THR A 301 13.24 -9.03 -4.65
N ARG A 302 12.95 -10.31 -4.88
CA ARG A 302 13.51 -11.43 -4.10
C ARG A 302 14.99 -11.65 -4.38
N HIS A 303 15.48 -11.29 -5.59
CA HIS A 303 16.91 -11.26 -5.88
C HIS A 303 17.58 -10.06 -5.22
N VAL A 304 16.96 -8.88 -5.31
CA VAL A 304 17.52 -7.64 -4.74
C VAL A 304 17.65 -7.74 -3.21
N TRP A 305 16.58 -8.20 -2.53
CA TRP A 305 16.51 -8.14 -1.06
C TRP A 305 16.70 -9.49 -0.36
N GLY A 306 16.92 -10.59 -1.08
CA GLY A 306 16.96 -11.95 -0.52
C GLY A 306 17.88 -12.13 0.66
N SER A 307 19.12 -11.59 0.60
CA SER A 307 20.08 -11.61 1.71
C SER A 307 19.56 -10.86 2.93
N VAL A 308 19.01 -9.67 2.71
CA VAL A 308 18.45 -8.80 3.78
C VAL A 308 17.25 -9.46 4.43
N SER A 309 16.31 -9.96 3.63
CA SER A 309 15.07 -10.63 4.10
C SER A 309 15.40 -11.89 4.89
N SER A 310 16.35 -12.70 4.40
CA SER A 310 16.83 -13.90 5.10
C SER A 310 17.52 -13.57 6.42
N ALA A 311 18.29 -12.50 6.47
CA ALA A 311 18.95 -12.05 7.71
C ALA A 311 17.93 -11.50 8.72
N LEU A 312 16.92 -10.74 8.26
CA LEU A 312 15.81 -10.26 9.11
C LEU A 312 15.00 -11.41 9.70
N ALA A 313 14.67 -12.43 8.91
CA ALA A 313 13.96 -13.63 9.38
C ALA A 313 14.70 -14.37 10.51
N ARG A 314 16.03 -14.25 10.54
CA ARG A 314 16.90 -14.85 11.58
C ARG A 314 17.29 -13.87 12.69
N ASN A 315 16.78 -12.63 12.68
CA ASN A 315 17.16 -11.54 13.60
C ASN A 315 18.67 -11.21 13.60
N CYS A 316 19.37 -11.44 12.50
CA CYS A 316 20.79 -11.15 12.33
C CYS A 316 20.99 -9.69 11.90
N TYR A 317 20.71 -8.75 12.79
CA TYR A 317 20.64 -7.31 12.47
C TYR A 317 21.96 -6.69 11.98
N ASP A 318 23.10 -7.21 12.37
CA ASP A 318 24.42 -6.78 11.88
C ASP A 318 24.57 -7.14 10.38
N ILE A 319 24.15 -8.35 10.00
CA ILE A 319 24.14 -8.81 8.61
C ILE A 319 23.17 -7.94 7.80
N VAL A 320 21.97 -7.67 8.33
CA VAL A 320 21.00 -6.77 7.67
C VAL A 320 21.61 -5.43 7.36
N SER A 321 22.34 -4.84 8.31
CA SER A 321 22.99 -3.53 8.13
C SER A 321 24.06 -3.56 7.03
N ILE A 322 24.85 -4.60 6.97
CA ILE A 322 25.93 -4.79 5.97
C ILE A 322 25.31 -4.95 4.57
N GLU A 323 24.43 -5.94 4.41
CA GLU A 323 23.81 -6.29 3.12
C GLU A 323 22.99 -5.12 2.55
N LYS A 324 22.14 -4.49 3.39
CA LYS A 324 21.35 -3.33 2.99
C LYS A 324 22.25 -2.16 2.57
N SER A 325 23.31 -1.86 3.33
CA SER A 325 24.24 -0.78 2.99
C SER A 325 24.98 -1.05 1.68
N ALA A 326 25.33 -2.31 1.41
CA ALA A 326 25.96 -2.70 0.15
C ALA A 326 25.04 -2.44 -1.06
N ILE A 327 23.76 -2.81 -0.96
CA ILE A 327 22.76 -2.53 -2.01
C ILE A 327 22.60 -1.03 -2.22
N GLU A 328 22.40 -0.25 -1.15
CA GLU A 328 22.24 1.20 -1.23
C GLU A 328 23.49 1.89 -1.81
N GLN A 329 24.67 1.42 -1.45
CA GLN A 329 25.92 1.98 -1.99
C GLN A 329 26.09 1.67 -3.48
N SER A 330 25.83 0.42 -3.88
CA SER A 330 25.84 0.02 -5.31
C SER A 330 24.86 0.89 -6.13
N GLN A 331 23.67 1.19 -5.60
CA GLN A 331 22.72 2.06 -6.28
C GLN A 331 23.21 3.49 -6.39
N ARG A 332 23.86 4.05 -5.35
CA ARG A 332 24.46 5.40 -5.43
C ARG A 332 25.56 5.48 -6.48
N GLU A 333 26.42 4.47 -6.54
CA GLU A 333 27.50 4.42 -7.52
C GLU A 333 26.99 4.28 -8.95
N MET A 334 25.93 3.47 -9.15
CA MET A 334 25.28 3.32 -10.43
C MET A 334 24.67 4.65 -10.90
N ARG A 335 23.91 5.35 -10.03
CA ARG A 335 23.34 6.67 -10.36
C ARG A 335 24.40 7.70 -10.68
N LYS A 336 25.54 7.65 -9.98
CA LYS A 336 26.66 8.55 -10.26
C LYS A 336 27.25 8.29 -11.67
N ARG A 337 27.47 7.03 -12.01
CA ARG A 337 27.97 6.64 -13.36
C ARG A 337 27.00 7.05 -14.46
N GLU A 338 25.70 6.77 -14.31
CA GLU A 338 24.68 7.16 -15.29
C GLU A 338 24.69 8.67 -15.54
N LYS A 339 24.80 9.45 -14.46
CA LYS A 339 24.90 10.92 -14.58
C LYS A 339 26.18 11.36 -15.30
N GLU A 340 27.33 10.73 -15.03
CA GLU A 340 28.61 11.02 -15.67
C GLU A 340 28.60 10.61 -17.15
N GLU A 341 27.96 9.52 -17.50
CA GLU A 341 27.84 8.99 -18.86
C GLU A 341 26.68 9.62 -19.66
N GLY A 342 25.82 10.43 -19.01
CA GLY A 342 24.63 11.01 -19.63
C GLY A 342 23.54 9.99 -20.00
N VAL A 343 23.52 8.85 -19.30
CA VAL A 343 22.55 7.78 -19.51
C VAL A 343 21.30 8.06 -18.66
N GLU A 344 20.13 8.04 -19.29
CA GLU A 344 18.87 8.15 -18.59
C GLU A 344 18.28 6.76 -18.32
N TRP A 345 17.77 6.56 -17.07
CA TRP A 345 17.04 5.34 -16.72
C TRP A 345 15.75 5.22 -17.54
N LYS A 346 15.57 4.07 -18.23
CA LYS A 346 14.34 3.75 -18.96
C LYS A 346 13.52 2.74 -18.17
N ARG A 347 12.27 3.12 -17.90
CA ARG A 347 11.28 2.24 -17.29
C ARG A 347 10.91 1.13 -18.26
N ARG A 348 10.61 -0.04 -17.71
CA ARG A 348 10.34 -1.22 -18.52
C ARG A 348 8.86 -1.37 -18.87
N TYR A 349 7.99 -1.11 -17.92
CA TYR A 349 6.56 -1.42 -18.05
C TYR A 349 5.64 -0.21 -17.98
N PHE A 350 6.10 0.94 -17.50
CA PHE A 350 5.25 2.08 -17.23
C PHE A 350 5.76 3.35 -17.88
N GLU A 351 4.79 4.16 -18.35
CA GLU A 351 5.03 5.52 -18.82
C GLU A 351 4.13 6.50 -18.09
N TRP A 352 4.64 7.71 -17.83
CA TRP A 352 3.83 8.79 -17.30
C TRP A 352 3.01 9.40 -18.42
N GLN A 353 1.67 9.41 -18.25
CA GLN A 353 0.73 9.98 -19.21
C GLN A 353 -0.15 11.04 -18.55
N PRO A 354 -0.37 12.21 -19.18
CA PRO A 354 -1.40 13.15 -18.76
C PRO A 354 -2.77 12.49 -18.77
N ASP A 355 -3.59 12.76 -17.77
CA ASP A 355 -4.96 12.23 -17.68
C ASP A 355 -5.96 13.38 -17.48
N GLU A 356 -6.72 13.67 -18.52
CA GLU A 356 -7.78 14.71 -18.55
C GLU A 356 -9.19 14.10 -18.54
N SER A 357 -9.33 12.84 -18.09
CA SER A 357 -10.61 12.14 -18.10
C SER A 357 -11.68 12.83 -17.24
N SER A 358 -12.94 12.59 -17.57
CA SER A 358 -14.09 13.14 -16.83
C SER A 358 -14.12 12.61 -15.37
N ALA A 359 -13.71 11.36 -15.13
CA ALA A 359 -13.66 10.80 -13.79
C ALA A 359 -12.53 11.43 -12.96
N ARG A 360 -11.36 11.69 -13.56
CA ARG A 360 -10.30 12.45 -12.90
C ARG A 360 -10.73 13.87 -12.54
N ASN A 361 -11.43 14.56 -13.46
CA ASN A 361 -11.97 15.88 -13.18
C ASN A 361 -13.01 15.85 -12.05
N LEU A 362 -13.83 14.80 -11.99
CA LEU A 362 -14.77 14.60 -10.88
C LEU A 362 -14.03 14.36 -9.56
N LEU A 363 -12.96 13.56 -9.57
CA LEU A 363 -12.10 13.35 -8.41
C LEU A 363 -11.50 14.68 -7.94
N ALA A 364 -10.91 15.48 -8.83
CA ALA A 364 -10.32 16.78 -8.52
C ALA A 364 -11.32 17.75 -7.87
N HIS A 365 -12.60 17.69 -8.26
CA HIS A 365 -13.67 18.49 -7.61
C HIS A 365 -14.11 17.93 -6.25
N SER A 366 -13.92 16.65 -6.01
CA SER A 366 -14.35 15.98 -4.77
C SER A 366 -13.29 16.04 -3.66
N VAL A 367 -12.02 16.14 -4.04
CA VAL A 367 -10.87 16.14 -3.12
C VAL A 367 -10.37 17.56 -2.95
N GLN A 368 -10.10 17.98 -1.70
CA GLN A 368 -9.53 19.30 -1.40
C GLN A 368 -8.00 19.36 -1.56
N GLU A 369 -7.38 18.25 -1.94
CA GLU A 369 -5.93 18.12 -2.10
C GLU A 369 -5.52 18.21 -3.57
N VAL A 370 -4.25 18.56 -3.80
CA VAL A 370 -3.69 18.59 -5.16
C VAL A 370 -3.55 17.17 -5.70
N ILE A 371 -4.28 16.88 -6.77
CA ILE A 371 -4.16 15.61 -7.49
C ILE A 371 -3.13 15.79 -8.61
N GLU A 372 -2.23 14.84 -8.77
CA GLU A 372 -1.22 14.85 -9.82
C GLU A 372 -1.87 14.91 -11.22
N PRO A 373 -1.29 15.70 -12.18
CA PRO A 373 -1.93 15.96 -13.47
C PRO A 373 -1.84 14.79 -14.45
N GLY A 374 -1.38 13.64 -14.05
CA GLY A 374 -1.20 12.46 -14.88
C GLY A 374 -1.22 11.17 -14.10
N PHE A 375 -0.88 10.09 -14.79
CA PHE A 375 -0.92 8.74 -14.25
C PHE A 375 0.23 7.89 -14.82
N TRP A 376 0.78 6.99 -14.02
CA TRP A 376 1.68 5.94 -14.51
C TRP A 376 0.82 4.83 -15.13
N VAL A 377 0.94 4.67 -16.44
CA VAL A 377 0.14 3.72 -17.23
C VAL A 377 1.01 2.57 -17.68
N TYR A 378 0.50 1.36 -17.55
CA TYR A 378 1.13 0.17 -18.09
C TYR A 378 1.11 0.21 -19.62
N VAL A 379 2.27 0.04 -20.25
CA VAL A 379 2.45 0.07 -21.71
C VAL A 379 2.97 -1.25 -22.28
N GLY A 380 3.00 -2.30 -21.45
CA GLY A 380 3.61 -3.57 -21.80
C GLY A 380 5.12 -3.59 -21.59
N ASP A 381 5.75 -4.72 -21.85
CA ASP A 381 7.20 -4.86 -21.76
C ASP A 381 7.87 -4.13 -22.94
N THR A 382 8.45 -2.98 -22.66
CA THR A 382 9.18 -2.17 -23.67
C THR A 382 10.58 -2.72 -23.96
N GLN A 383 11.01 -3.77 -23.23
CA GLN A 383 12.35 -4.38 -23.35
C GLN A 383 12.29 -5.91 -23.39
N PRO A 384 11.45 -6.52 -24.28
CA PRO A 384 11.21 -7.96 -24.26
C PRO A 384 12.45 -8.79 -24.64
N GLU A 385 13.47 -8.17 -25.27
CA GLU A 385 14.72 -8.84 -25.64
C GLU A 385 15.77 -8.87 -24.51
N CYS A 386 15.51 -8.12 -23.39
CA CYS A 386 16.38 -8.19 -22.21
C CYS A 386 16.17 -9.57 -21.55
N LYS A 387 17.25 -10.34 -21.47
CA LYS A 387 17.24 -11.62 -20.74
C LYS A 387 17.06 -11.35 -19.25
N PRO A 388 16.54 -12.33 -18.50
CA PRO A 388 16.64 -12.29 -17.04
C PRO A 388 18.08 -12.01 -16.63
N GLY A 389 18.33 -10.97 -15.82
CA GLY A 389 19.66 -10.51 -15.43
C GLY A 389 20.22 -9.31 -16.20
N ASP A 390 19.66 -8.97 -17.35
CA ASP A 390 20.07 -7.76 -18.06
C ASP A 390 19.47 -6.51 -17.42
N HIS A 391 20.32 -5.52 -17.15
CA HIS A 391 19.86 -4.23 -16.63
C HIS A 391 18.95 -3.54 -17.67
N PRO A 392 17.72 -3.12 -17.35
CA PRO A 392 16.79 -2.57 -18.32
C PRO A 392 17.24 -1.28 -19.01
N VAL A 393 18.33 -0.66 -18.58
CA VAL A 393 18.79 0.66 -19.06
C VAL A 393 19.91 0.62 -20.08
N ARG A 394 20.60 -0.51 -20.22
CA ARG A 394 21.77 -0.55 -21.12
C ARG A 394 21.36 -0.76 -22.58
N ARG A 395 20.74 0.25 -23.19
CA ARG A 395 20.81 0.45 -24.63
C ARG A 395 21.39 1.82 -24.89
N THR A 396 22.65 1.82 -25.30
CA THR A 396 23.31 2.97 -25.93
C THR A 396 22.59 3.43 -27.18
#